data_1c03632d73d83fa63d14a02e17b666f3
#
_entry.id   1c03632d73d83fa63d14a02e17b666f3
#
_cell.length_a   1.000
_cell.length_b   1.000
_cell.length_c   1.000
_cell.angle_alpha   90.00
_cell.angle_beta   90.00
_cell.angle_gamma   90.00
#
_symmetry.space_group_name_H-M   'P 1'
#
loop_
_entity.id
_entity.type
_entity.pdbx_description
1 polymer ?
#
loop_
_entity_poly.entity_id
_entity_poly.type
_entity_poly.pdbx_seq_one_letter_code
_entity_poly.pdbx_strand_id
1 'polypeptide(L)'
;MKESCKRFEVKIISYDKMNQLRHVRFLRDKAGVLAHMLKHRRRLVPCFDAVKTTFAQELTPCGDIARWTNPKGGYFISLYVMPGCAKRVAQLCKEAGLVLTGAGAAFPYGRDPEDSHLRIAPTYPSLSEVETASLLLTVCVRLAVVEKLLAQQA
;
A
#
# COMPACT_ATOMS: atom_id res chain seq x y z
N MET A 1 -19.84 22.07 -4.61
CA MET A 1 -19.55 22.20 -3.16
C MET A 1 -20.80 22.27 -2.28
N LYS A 2 -21.78 23.13 -2.56
CA LYS A 2 -23.05 23.22 -1.76
C LYS A 2 -23.91 21.94 -1.76
N GLU A 3 -24.00 21.22 -2.88
CA GLU A 3 -24.74 19.95 -3.02
C GLU A 3 -24.12 18.81 -2.19
N SER A 4 -22.79 18.72 -2.17
CA SER A 4 -22.08 17.74 -1.35
C SER A 4 -22.26 17.97 0.15
N CYS A 5 -22.29 19.24 0.60
CA CYS A 5 -22.54 19.56 2.01
C CYS A 5 -23.94 19.12 2.45
N LYS A 6 -24.98 19.35 1.63
CA LYS A 6 -26.35 18.91 1.94
C LYS A 6 -26.48 17.38 2.07
N ARG A 7 -25.76 16.61 1.25
CA ARG A 7 -25.72 15.14 1.36
C ARG A 7 -25.04 14.65 2.63
N PHE A 8 -24.03 15.38 3.12
CA PHE A 8 -23.39 15.09 4.40
C PHE A 8 -24.30 15.40 5.59
N GLU A 9 -25.03 16.52 5.56
CA GLU A 9 -25.97 16.91 6.62
C GLU A 9 -27.09 15.87 6.83
N VAL A 10 -27.56 15.21 5.76
CA VAL A 10 -28.57 14.14 5.84
C VAL A 10 -28.02 12.85 6.44
N LYS A 11 -26.72 12.59 6.29
CA LYS A 11 -26.08 11.35 6.77
C LYS A 11 -25.51 11.44 8.18
N ILE A 12 -25.22 12.64 8.65
CA ILE A 12 -24.51 12.85 9.93
C ILE A 12 -25.34 13.86 10.75
N ILE A 13 -26.03 13.34 11.76
CA ILE A 13 -26.87 14.15 12.66
C ILE A 13 -26.01 15.12 13.50
N SER A 14 -24.83 14.71 13.91
CA SER A 14 -23.86 15.55 14.62
C SER A 14 -22.45 15.02 14.48
N TYR A 15 -21.48 15.94 14.58
CA TYR A 15 -20.05 15.57 14.63
C TYR A 15 -19.64 15.34 16.09
N ASP A 16 -18.71 14.41 16.31
CA ASP A 16 -18.11 14.15 17.63
C ASP A 16 -17.29 15.36 18.10
N LYS A 17 -17.96 16.30 18.75
CA LYS A 17 -17.34 17.54 19.27
C LYS A 17 -16.29 17.25 20.34
N MET A 18 -16.48 16.21 21.14
CA MET A 18 -15.51 15.83 22.19
C MET A 18 -14.20 15.37 21.56
N ASN A 19 -14.26 14.59 20.50
CA ASN A 19 -13.07 14.16 19.76
C ASN A 19 -12.37 15.33 19.07
N GLN A 20 -13.14 16.25 18.48
CA GLN A 20 -12.58 17.49 17.91
C GLN A 20 -11.85 18.31 18.96
N LEU A 21 -12.42 18.50 20.15
CA LEU A 21 -11.78 19.22 21.24
C LEU A 21 -10.49 18.52 21.75
N ARG A 22 -10.48 17.19 21.80
CA ARG A 22 -9.27 16.41 22.11
C ARG A 22 -8.15 16.69 21.12
N HIS A 23 -8.46 16.68 19.82
CA HIS A 23 -7.49 16.97 18.77
C HIS A 23 -6.98 18.42 18.86
N VAL A 24 -7.87 19.39 19.04
CA VAL A 24 -7.48 20.80 19.21
C VAL A 24 -6.57 20.98 20.41
N ARG A 25 -6.87 20.36 21.56
CA ARG A 25 -6.04 20.43 22.76
C ARG A 25 -4.69 19.73 22.59
N PHE A 26 -4.67 18.61 21.89
CA PHE A 26 -3.44 17.82 21.67
C PHE A 26 -2.52 18.48 20.63
N LEU A 27 -3.06 18.88 19.49
CA LEU A 27 -2.29 19.44 18.39
C LEU A 27 -2.03 20.94 18.53
N ARG A 28 -2.93 21.67 19.22
CA ARG A 28 -2.90 23.10 19.51
C ARG A 28 -2.98 23.98 18.26
N ASP A 29 -1.95 23.94 17.42
CA ASP A 29 -1.76 24.77 16.26
C ASP A 29 -1.06 24.02 15.11
N LYS A 30 -0.77 24.75 14.02
CA LYS A 30 -0.05 24.18 12.85
C LYS A 30 1.31 23.61 13.24
N ALA A 31 2.05 24.25 14.13
CA ALA A 31 3.36 23.77 14.56
C ALA A 31 3.25 22.44 15.32
N GLY A 32 2.24 22.29 16.18
CA GLY A 32 1.92 21.04 16.86
C GLY A 32 1.57 19.91 15.91
N VAL A 33 0.76 20.19 14.86
CA VAL A 33 0.45 19.21 13.81
C VAL A 33 1.73 18.78 13.09
N LEU A 34 2.56 19.71 12.65
CA LEU A 34 3.82 19.41 11.94
C LEU A 34 4.79 18.60 12.80
N ALA A 35 4.93 18.96 14.09
CA ALA A 35 5.77 18.22 15.02
C ALA A 35 5.27 16.78 15.22
N HIS A 36 3.95 16.58 15.29
CA HIS A 36 3.36 15.25 15.37
C HIS A 36 3.58 14.42 14.11
N MET A 37 3.35 15.02 12.93
CA MET A 37 3.64 14.39 11.64
C MET A 37 5.12 13.98 11.51
N LEU A 38 6.05 14.81 11.99
CA LEU A 38 7.48 14.48 11.97
C LEU A 38 7.82 13.24 12.80
N LYS A 39 7.16 13.03 13.94
CA LYS A 39 7.33 11.82 14.76
C LYS A 39 6.91 10.56 13.96
N HIS A 40 5.76 10.59 13.29
CA HIS A 40 5.32 9.49 12.44
C HIS A 40 6.27 9.26 11.27
N ARG A 41 6.68 10.34 10.58
CA ARG A 41 7.62 10.25 9.47
C ARG A 41 8.91 9.52 9.85
N ARG A 42 9.53 9.86 10.98
CA ARG A 42 10.76 9.21 11.45
C ARG A 42 10.61 7.70 11.62
N ARG A 43 9.42 7.23 11.96
CA ARG A 43 9.12 5.81 12.13
C ARG A 43 8.80 5.12 10.80
N LEU A 44 8.10 5.79 9.89
CA LEU A 44 7.58 5.19 8.66
C LEU A 44 8.58 5.21 7.50
N VAL A 45 9.38 6.28 7.37
CA VAL A 45 10.33 6.42 6.25
C VAL A 45 11.26 5.22 6.11
N PRO A 46 11.88 4.67 7.17
CA PRO A 46 12.76 3.51 7.03
C PRO A 46 12.04 2.29 6.42
N CYS A 47 10.78 2.03 6.81
CA CYS A 47 9.99 0.93 6.27
C CYS A 47 9.67 1.14 4.78
N PHE A 48 9.32 2.37 4.39
CA PHE A 48 9.07 2.70 2.97
C PHE A 48 10.34 2.59 2.13
N ASP A 49 11.48 3.04 2.67
CA ASP A 49 12.76 2.99 1.97
C ASP A 49 13.24 1.54 1.82
N ALA A 50 13.05 0.68 2.83
CA ALA A 50 13.35 -0.75 2.75
C ALA A 50 12.57 -1.40 1.59
N VAL A 51 11.25 -1.20 1.50
CA VAL A 51 10.44 -1.75 0.40
C VAL A 51 10.93 -1.26 -0.96
N LYS A 52 11.14 0.05 -1.13
CA LYS A 52 11.57 0.63 -2.41
C LYS A 52 12.95 0.15 -2.83
N THR A 53 13.88 0.06 -1.88
CA THR A 53 15.23 -0.43 -2.13
C THR A 53 15.20 -1.88 -2.57
N THR A 54 14.46 -2.74 -1.87
CA THR A 54 14.29 -4.15 -2.23
C THR A 54 13.67 -4.30 -3.62
N PHE A 55 12.62 -3.53 -3.93
CA PHE A 55 12.01 -3.58 -5.26
C PHE A 55 12.98 -3.12 -6.36
N ALA A 56 13.76 -2.07 -6.10
CA ALA A 56 14.75 -1.60 -7.05
C ALA A 56 15.86 -2.64 -7.29
N GLN A 57 16.32 -3.32 -6.25
CA GLN A 57 17.36 -4.34 -6.35
C GLN A 57 16.88 -5.62 -7.03
N GLU A 58 15.67 -6.09 -6.71
CA GLU A 58 15.21 -7.42 -7.09
C GLU A 58 14.29 -7.43 -8.33
N LEU A 59 13.54 -6.36 -8.59
CA LEU A 59 12.59 -6.32 -9.71
C LEU A 59 13.12 -5.55 -10.91
N THR A 60 13.88 -4.46 -10.72
CA THR A 60 14.43 -3.68 -11.85
C THR A 60 15.30 -4.52 -12.79
N PRO A 61 16.17 -5.43 -12.31
CA PRO A 61 16.97 -6.27 -13.21
C PRO A 61 16.15 -7.25 -14.06
N CYS A 62 14.90 -7.50 -13.68
CA CYS A 62 14.01 -8.41 -14.40
C CYS A 62 13.23 -7.74 -15.55
N GLY A 63 13.52 -6.47 -15.88
CA GLY A 63 12.82 -5.72 -16.91
C GLY A 63 11.46 -5.18 -16.44
N ASP A 64 10.53 -4.94 -17.37
CA ASP A 64 9.25 -4.27 -17.11
C ASP A 64 8.18 -5.19 -16.49
N ILE A 65 8.58 -6.11 -15.62
CA ILE A 65 7.64 -7.02 -14.95
C ILE A 65 6.85 -6.37 -13.82
N ALA A 66 7.35 -5.27 -13.27
CA ALA A 66 6.70 -4.54 -12.19
C ALA A 66 7.10 -3.06 -12.19
N ARG A 67 6.19 -2.21 -11.70
CA ARG A 67 6.43 -0.80 -11.41
C ARG A 67 5.75 -0.42 -10.11
N TRP A 68 6.27 0.57 -9.40
CA TRP A 68 5.71 1.01 -8.12
C TRP A 68 5.74 2.51 -7.96
N THR A 69 4.88 3.02 -7.06
CA THR A 69 4.84 4.43 -6.72
C THR A 69 5.92 4.79 -5.71
N ASN A 70 6.40 6.04 -5.76
CA ASN A 70 7.28 6.62 -4.75
C ASN A 70 6.53 7.73 -3.99
N PRO A 71 5.68 7.38 -3.01
CA PRO A 71 4.84 8.33 -2.32
C PRO A 71 5.66 9.23 -1.40
N LYS A 72 5.33 10.53 -1.39
CA LYS A 72 5.91 11.52 -0.46
C LYS A 72 5.18 11.58 0.89
N GLY A 73 4.09 10.85 1.03
CA GLY A 73 3.25 10.78 2.23
C GLY A 73 2.21 9.69 2.10
N GLY A 74 1.40 9.51 3.13
CA GLY A 74 0.41 8.43 3.19
C GLY A 74 0.97 7.15 3.79
N TYR A 75 0.25 6.03 3.59
CA TYR A 75 0.52 4.76 4.25
C TYR A 75 0.76 3.60 3.27
N PHE A 76 0.70 3.85 1.96
CA PHE A 76 0.68 2.80 0.95
C PHE A 76 1.66 3.07 -0.17
N ILE A 77 2.22 1.97 -0.70
CA ILE A 77 2.91 1.91 -1.99
C ILE A 77 1.98 1.11 -2.91
N SER A 78 1.68 1.64 -4.10
CA SER A 78 1.02 0.88 -5.15
C SER A 78 2.09 0.13 -5.95
N LEU A 79 1.98 -1.19 -5.97
CA LEU A 79 2.79 -2.08 -6.80
C LEU A 79 1.91 -2.56 -7.96
N TYR A 80 2.38 -2.32 -9.18
CA TYR A 80 1.76 -2.83 -10.41
C TYR A 80 2.67 -3.93 -10.97
N VAL A 81 2.14 -5.11 -11.08
CA VAL A 81 2.81 -6.28 -11.67
C VAL A 81 2.29 -6.52 -13.08
N MET A 82 2.90 -7.42 -13.81
CA MET A 82 2.43 -7.83 -15.14
C MET A 82 0.91 -8.12 -15.09
N PRO A 83 0.09 -7.58 -16.04
CA PRO A 83 -1.35 -7.82 -16.09
C PRO A 83 -1.70 -9.31 -15.96
N GLY A 84 -2.74 -9.63 -15.17
CA GLY A 84 -3.17 -11.01 -14.89
C GLY A 84 -2.32 -11.76 -13.86
N CYS A 85 -1.41 -11.09 -13.13
CA CYS A 85 -0.56 -11.73 -12.13
C CYS A 85 -0.88 -11.35 -10.68
N ALA A 86 -1.65 -10.28 -10.40
CA ALA A 86 -1.78 -9.77 -9.04
C ALA A 86 -2.45 -10.76 -8.08
N LYS A 87 -3.49 -11.46 -8.52
CA LYS A 87 -4.15 -12.51 -7.70
C LYS A 87 -3.21 -13.67 -7.44
N ARG A 88 -2.43 -14.09 -8.45
CA ARG A 88 -1.47 -15.18 -8.30
C ARG A 88 -0.35 -14.80 -7.34
N VAL A 89 0.18 -13.58 -7.43
CA VAL A 89 1.15 -13.05 -6.46
C VAL A 89 0.58 -13.08 -5.04
N ALA A 90 -0.63 -12.56 -4.85
CA ALA A 90 -1.27 -12.56 -3.53
C ALA A 90 -1.48 -13.98 -2.97
N GLN A 91 -1.80 -14.95 -3.83
CA GLN A 91 -1.94 -16.35 -3.46
C GLN A 91 -0.58 -16.94 -3.03
N LEU A 92 0.47 -16.78 -3.83
CA LEU A 92 1.82 -17.25 -3.51
C LEU A 92 2.34 -16.66 -2.19
N CYS A 93 2.13 -15.34 -1.99
CA CYS A 93 2.47 -14.69 -0.74
C CYS A 93 1.75 -15.33 0.45
N LYS A 94 0.44 -15.59 0.33
CA LYS A 94 -0.36 -16.22 1.38
C LYS A 94 0.13 -17.64 1.69
N GLU A 95 0.44 -18.43 0.68
CA GLU A 95 0.99 -19.79 0.82
C GLU A 95 2.35 -19.78 1.54
N ALA A 96 3.14 -18.72 1.31
CA ALA A 96 4.42 -18.51 1.99
C ALA A 96 4.31 -17.79 3.35
N GLY A 97 3.09 -17.55 3.85
CA GLY A 97 2.85 -16.92 5.16
C GLY A 97 2.79 -15.39 5.15
N LEU A 98 2.88 -14.73 3.99
CA LEU A 98 2.76 -13.27 3.86
C LEU A 98 1.34 -12.89 3.43
N VAL A 99 0.58 -12.30 4.35
CA VAL A 99 -0.79 -11.85 4.07
C VAL A 99 -0.78 -10.41 3.57
N LEU A 100 -1.12 -10.21 2.31
CA LEU A 100 -1.31 -8.91 1.69
C LEU A 100 -2.77 -8.46 1.74
N THR A 101 -3.01 -7.15 1.55
CA THR A 101 -4.36 -6.68 1.20
C THR A 101 -4.77 -7.33 -0.12
N GLY A 102 -6.00 -7.84 -0.18
CA GLY A 102 -6.49 -8.57 -1.36
C GLY A 102 -6.29 -7.81 -2.67
N ALA A 103 -5.93 -8.53 -3.74
CA ALA A 103 -5.85 -7.98 -5.08
C ALA A 103 -7.21 -7.37 -5.46
N GLY A 104 -7.18 -6.17 -6.06
CA GLY A 104 -8.39 -5.42 -6.41
C GLY A 104 -8.96 -4.53 -5.29
N ALA A 105 -8.46 -4.59 -4.05
CA ALA A 105 -8.99 -3.80 -2.93
C ALA A 105 -8.93 -2.27 -3.12
N ALA A 106 -8.12 -1.77 -4.06
CA ALA A 106 -8.05 -0.35 -4.42
C ALA A 106 -9.09 0.07 -5.48
N PHE A 107 -9.84 -0.87 -6.04
CA PHE A 107 -10.80 -0.64 -7.11
C PHE A 107 -12.24 -0.76 -6.62
N PRO A 108 -13.20 -0.04 -7.25
CA PRO A 108 -14.62 -0.21 -6.96
C PRO A 108 -15.04 -1.68 -7.08
N TYR A 109 -15.86 -2.13 -6.13
CA TYR A 109 -16.34 -3.52 -6.04
C TYR A 109 -15.23 -4.59 -5.94
N GLY A 110 -13.99 -4.21 -5.60
CA GLY A 110 -12.87 -5.14 -5.50
C GLY A 110 -12.40 -5.73 -6.83
N ARG A 111 -12.74 -5.10 -7.95
CA ARG A 111 -12.43 -5.61 -9.29
C ARG A 111 -11.37 -4.76 -9.95
N ASP A 112 -10.16 -5.30 -10.05
CA ASP A 112 -9.09 -4.76 -10.89
C ASP A 112 -9.24 -5.34 -12.31
N PRO A 113 -9.54 -4.50 -13.34
CA PRO A 113 -9.75 -4.99 -14.70
C PRO A 113 -8.54 -5.69 -15.31
N GLU A 114 -7.34 -5.26 -14.93
CA GLU A 114 -6.08 -5.78 -15.46
C GLU A 114 -5.47 -6.87 -14.56
N ASP A 115 -6.00 -7.09 -13.36
CA ASP A 115 -5.39 -7.99 -12.36
C ASP A 115 -3.89 -7.74 -12.20
N SER A 116 -3.53 -6.47 -11.99
CA SER A 116 -2.14 -5.98 -11.98
C SER A 116 -1.75 -5.27 -10.70
N HIS A 117 -2.71 -4.79 -9.89
CA HIS A 117 -2.45 -3.89 -8.78
C HIS A 117 -2.47 -4.58 -7.42
N LEU A 118 -1.43 -4.30 -6.64
CA LEU A 118 -1.30 -4.68 -5.23
C LEU A 118 -1.02 -3.45 -4.37
N ARG A 119 -1.68 -3.37 -3.23
CA ARG A 119 -1.49 -2.31 -2.24
C ARG A 119 -0.60 -2.80 -1.11
N ILE A 120 0.57 -2.20 -0.97
CA ILE A 120 1.56 -2.54 0.05
C ILE A 120 1.49 -1.52 1.19
N ALA A 121 1.33 -2.00 2.43
CA ALA A 121 1.20 -1.20 3.64
C ALA A 121 2.32 -1.52 4.64
N PRO A 122 3.53 -0.94 4.51
CA PRO A 122 4.68 -1.29 5.33
C PRO A 122 4.71 -0.53 6.68
N THR A 123 3.53 -0.22 7.25
CA THR A 123 3.44 0.75 8.36
C THR A 123 3.21 0.11 9.73
N TYR A 124 2.81 -1.14 9.77
CA TYR A 124 2.51 -1.87 11.00
C TYR A 124 3.66 -2.77 11.49
N PRO A 125 4.32 -3.59 10.61
CA PRO A 125 5.38 -4.49 11.03
C PRO A 125 6.65 -3.74 11.46
N SER A 126 7.56 -4.44 12.12
CA SER A 126 8.91 -3.95 12.39
C SER A 126 9.72 -3.82 11.08
N LEU A 127 10.81 -3.05 11.12
CA LEU A 127 11.66 -2.85 9.93
C LEU A 127 12.19 -4.19 9.40
N SER A 128 12.66 -5.08 10.27
CA SER A 128 13.17 -6.40 9.87
C SER A 128 12.12 -7.30 9.24
N GLU A 129 10.88 -7.24 9.73
CA GLU A 129 9.76 -7.94 9.10
C GLU A 129 9.41 -7.36 7.73
N VAL A 130 9.45 -6.03 7.58
CA VAL A 130 9.24 -5.36 6.29
C VAL A 130 10.31 -5.76 5.28
N GLU A 131 11.57 -5.81 5.67
CA GLU A 131 12.69 -6.24 4.82
C GLU A 131 12.47 -7.68 4.32
N THR A 132 12.19 -8.61 5.24
CA THR A 132 11.92 -10.02 4.91
C THR A 132 10.68 -10.18 4.02
N ALA A 133 9.59 -9.49 4.36
CA ALA A 133 8.34 -9.53 3.60
C ALA A 133 8.52 -8.95 2.19
N SER A 134 9.33 -7.90 2.05
CA SER A 134 9.61 -7.29 0.75
C SER A 134 10.39 -8.22 -0.16
N LEU A 135 11.41 -8.92 0.36
CA LEU A 135 12.15 -9.93 -0.39
C LEU A 135 11.23 -11.08 -0.83
N LEU A 136 10.44 -11.62 0.08
CA LEU A 136 9.49 -12.68 -0.23
C LEU A 136 8.49 -12.26 -1.32
N LEU A 137 7.98 -11.03 -1.23
CA LEU A 137 7.07 -10.48 -2.23
C LEU A 137 7.72 -10.41 -3.61
N THR A 138 8.98 -9.99 -3.72
CA THR A 138 9.68 -9.93 -5.02
C THR A 138 9.86 -11.32 -5.64
N VAL A 139 10.13 -12.33 -4.84
CA VAL A 139 10.18 -13.73 -5.30
C VAL A 139 8.82 -14.18 -5.83
N CYS A 140 7.74 -13.90 -5.11
CA CYS A 140 6.38 -14.25 -5.54
C CYS A 140 5.98 -13.52 -6.84
N VAL A 141 6.38 -12.25 -7.01
CA VAL A 141 6.15 -11.50 -8.26
C VAL A 141 6.87 -12.17 -9.42
N ARG A 142 8.16 -12.46 -9.27
CA ARG A 142 8.98 -13.12 -10.32
C ARG A 142 8.41 -14.48 -10.68
N LEU A 143 8.03 -15.28 -9.69
CA LEU A 143 7.45 -16.62 -9.91
C LEU A 143 6.13 -16.53 -10.68
N ALA A 144 5.21 -15.67 -10.27
CA ALA A 144 3.92 -15.50 -10.96
C ALA A 144 4.08 -15.06 -12.43
N VAL A 145 5.06 -14.18 -12.69
CA VAL A 145 5.38 -13.75 -14.06
C VAL A 145 5.95 -14.89 -14.89
N VAL A 146 6.88 -15.67 -14.34
CA VAL A 146 7.46 -16.84 -15.05
C VAL A 146 6.39 -17.87 -15.33
N GLU A 147 5.54 -18.24 -14.36
CA GLU A 147 4.42 -19.16 -14.59
C GLU A 147 3.52 -18.69 -15.74
N LYS A 148 3.22 -17.39 -15.78
CA LYS A 148 2.38 -16.82 -16.86
C LYS A 148 3.06 -16.88 -18.22
N LEU A 149 4.34 -16.50 -18.30
CA LEU A 149 5.09 -16.51 -19.58
C LEU A 149 5.23 -17.93 -20.12
N LEU A 150 5.49 -18.92 -19.27
CA LEU A 150 5.54 -20.33 -19.68
C LEU A 150 4.19 -20.82 -20.19
N ALA A 151 3.09 -20.45 -19.55
CA ALA A 151 1.75 -20.80 -20.00
C ALA A 151 1.35 -20.16 -21.35
N GLN A 152 2.01 -19.08 -21.76
CA GLN A 152 1.79 -18.44 -23.06
C GLN A 152 2.61 -19.07 -24.20
N GLN A 153 3.62 -19.87 -23.85
CA GLN A 153 4.49 -20.57 -24.83
C GLN A 153 4.04 -22.02 -25.08
N ALA A 154 3.16 -22.53 -24.22
CA ALA A 154 2.60 -23.89 -24.33
C ALA A 154 1.31 -23.91 -25.16
#